data_88a93bc816a18d72d6bb4c51f78d4ffe
#
_entry.id   88a93bc816a18d72d6bb4c51f78d4ffe
#
_cell.length_a   1.000
_cell.length_b   1.000
_cell.length_c   1.000
_cell.angle_alpha   90.00
_cell.angle_beta   90.00
_cell.angle_gamma   90.00
#
_symmetry.space_group_name_H-M   'P 1'
#
loop_
_entity.id
_entity.type
_entity.pdbx_description
1 polymer ?
#
loop_
_entity_poly.entity_id
_entity_poly.type
_entity_poly.pdbx_seq_one_letter_code
_entity_poly.pdbx_strand_id
1 'polypeptide(L)'
;VWVVSGDYKPQADRTCEPFELVSCHGFISECTFGLPVYRWQPEEEIYDQINRWWKHNKDSGQGSLVFAYSLGKAQRILAGLDPSIGLIYAHSAVHPFLEHYQNAGISLPEIKKIEKDTVIAEGMVIAPPAVEDSSWMKKFRRVKRGFASGWMAIRGPRRRKNIDRGFVLSDHADWPGLIDVITGTGAEVVKLTHGNGDALSRFLGERGVNASVLN
;
A
#
# COMPACT_ATOMS: atom_id res chain seq x y z
N VAL A 1 -18.56 -24.78 5.22
CA VAL A 1 -18.29 -23.51 4.50
C VAL A 1 -16.80 -23.36 4.34
N TRP A 2 -16.35 -23.09 3.13
CA TRP A 2 -14.99 -22.67 2.81
C TRP A 2 -15.00 -21.21 2.41
N VAL A 3 -13.98 -20.45 2.87
CA VAL A 3 -13.74 -19.06 2.51
C VAL A 3 -12.36 -18.95 1.90
N VAL A 4 -12.25 -18.23 0.78
CA VAL A 4 -11.01 -17.88 0.10
C VAL A 4 -10.85 -16.37 0.18
N SER A 5 -9.83 -15.89 0.89
CA SER A 5 -9.67 -14.46 1.17
C SER A 5 -9.26 -13.63 -0.05
N GLY A 6 -8.48 -14.22 -0.98
CA GLY A 6 -7.66 -13.39 -1.85
C GLY A 6 -6.67 -12.55 -1.02
N ASP A 7 -6.15 -11.47 -1.59
CA ASP A 7 -5.39 -10.49 -0.84
C ASP A 7 -6.32 -9.68 0.06
N TYR A 8 -5.95 -9.43 1.31
CA TYR A 8 -6.77 -8.68 2.24
C TYR A 8 -5.98 -7.86 3.25
N LYS A 9 -6.62 -6.82 3.76
CA LYS A 9 -6.07 -5.92 4.78
C LYS A 9 -7.14 -5.68 5.85
N PRO A 10 -6.95 -6.17 7.10
CA PRO A 10 -7.94 -5.97 8.17
C PRO A 10 -7.90 -4.57 8.78
N GLN A 11 -6.82 -3.81 8.60
CA GLN A 11 -6.71 -2.45 9.12
C GLN A 11 -7.67 -1.51 8.39
N ALA A 12 -8.22 -0.55 9.13
CA ALA A 12 -9.09 0.48 8.58
C ALA A 12 -8.41 1.22 7.41
N ASP A 13 -9.21 1.58 6.42
CA ASP A 13 -8.80 2.31 5.22
C ASP A 13 -9.91 3.28 4.85
N ARG A 14 -9.58 4.56 4.74
CA ARG A 14 -10.58 5.58 4.41
C ARG A 14 -11.07 5.53 2.95
N THR A 15 -10.52 4.63 2.14
CA THR A 15 -10.85 4.50 0.72
C THR A 15 -11.57 3.19 0.37
N CYS A 16 -11.89 2.36 1.34
CA CYS A 16 -12.69 1.14 1.16
C CYS A 16 -13.56 0.84 2.39
N GLU A 17 -14.53 -0.04 2.19
CA GLU A 17 -15.36 -0.53 3.27
C GLU A 17 -14.53 -1.27 4.34
N PRO A 18 -14.98 -1.28 5.61
CA PRO A 18 -14.33 -2.04 6.66
C PRO A 18 -14.23 -3.52 6.33
N PHE A 19 -13.11 -4.14 6.75
CA PHE A 19 -12.94 -5.58 6.61
C PHE A 19 -13.95 -6.33 7.48
N GLU A 20 -14.66 -7.29 6.87
CA GLU A 20 -15.61 -8.15 7.58
C GLU A 20 -15.01 -9.54 7.78
N LEU A 21 -14.97 -9.97 9.05
CA LEU A 21 -14.52 -11.30 9.41
C LEU A 21 -15.65 -12.32 9.20
N VAL A 22 -15.38 -13.34 8.39
CA VAL A 22 -16.36 -14.41 8.11
C VAL A 22 -15.97 -15.70 8.83
N SER A 23 -16.82 -16.20 9.74
CA SER A 23 -16.65 -17.50 10.36
C SER A 23 -16.83 -18.64 9.35
N CYS A 24 -15.95 -19.66 9.37
CA CYS A 24 -15.98 -20.75 8.41
C CYS A 24 -15.37 -22.05 8.97
N HIS A 25 -15.56 -23.18 8.25
CA HIS A 25 -14.95 -24.47 8.59
C HIS A 25 -13.57 -24.63 7.97
N GLY A 26 -13.36 -24.06 6.78
CA GLY A 26 -12.08 -24.04 6.09
C GLY A 26 -11.76 -22.65 5.56
N PHE A 27 -10.50 -22.20 5.74
CA PHE A 27 -10.04 -20.89 5.32
C PHE A 27 -8.80 -21.01 4.45
N ILE A 28 -8.83 -20.42 3.25
CA ILE A 28 -7.65 -20.26 2.39
C ILE A 28 -7.23 -18.81 2.48
N SER A 29 -6.08 -18.57 3.12
CA SER A 29 -5.54 -17.24 3.39
C SER A 29 -4.29 -16.96 2.58
N GLU A 30 -4.16 -15.73 2.10
CA GLU A 30 -2.85 -15.20 1.70
C GLU A 30 -1.90 -15.18 2.90
N CYS A 31 -0.59 -15.18 2.65
CA CYS A 31 0.44 -14.97 3.66
C CYS A 31 1.66 -14.22 3.12
N THR A 32 1.42 -13.23 2.27
CA THR A 32 2.44 -12.41 1.60
C THR A 32 3.46 -11.84 2.60
N PHE A 33 2.97 -11.33 3.71
CA PHE A 33 3.78 -10.81 4.81
C PHE A 33 3.76 -11.72 6.05
N GLY A 34 3.73 -13.03 5.85
CA GLY A 34 3.68 -14.07 6.87
C GLY A 34 4.98 -14.27 7.67
N LEU A 35 5.65 -13.19 8.04
CA LEU A 35 6.84 -13.19 8.91
C LEU A 35 6.72 -12.13 10.01
N PRO A 36 7.24 -12.38 11.25
CA PRO A 36 7.12 -11.47 12.40
C PRO A 36 7.71 -10.08 12.21
N VAL A 37 8.58 -9.90 11.22
CA VAL A 37 9.22 -8.61 10.89
C VAL A 37 8.24 -7.63 10.25
N TYR A 38 7.17 -8.11 9.67
CA TYR A 38 6.16 -7.27 9.03
C TYR A 38 5.10 -6.87 10.04
N ARG A 39 5.15 -5.60 10.44
CA ARG A 39 4.18 -4.95 11.32
C ARG A 39 3.92 -3.56 10.78
N TRP A 40 2.65 -3.26 10.51
CA TRP A 40 2.29 -1.97 9.95
C TRP A 40 2.08 -0.93 11.05
N GLN A 41 2.61 0.25 10.79
CA GLN A 41 2.27 1.44 11.58
C GLN A 41 0.83 1.89 11.25
N PRO A 42 0.17 2.63 12.14
CA PRO A 42 -1.09 3.29 11.82
C PRO A 42 -0.97 4.11 10.52
N GLU A 43 -2.01 4.07 9.72
CA GLU A 43 -2.04 4.69 8.39
C GLU A 43 -1.76 6.20 8.45
N GLU A 44 -2.30 6.88 9.47
CA GLU A 44 -2.10 8.30 9.70
C GLU A 44 -0.62 8.66 9.87
N GLU A 45 0.16 7.82 10.56
CA GLU A 45 1.60 8.04 10.72
C GLU A 45 2.33 7.97 9.37
N ILE A 46 1.86 7.13 8.44
CA ILE A 46 2.45 7.02 7.11
C ILE A 46 2.10 8.24 6.27
N TYR A 47 0.85 8.73 6.35
CA TYR A 47 0.46 9.98 5.68
C TYR A 47 1.26 11.17 6.20
N ASP A 48 1.44 11.27 7.50
CA ASP A 48 2.29 12.28 8.13
C ASP A 48 3.75 12.20 7.64
N GLN A 49 4.29 10.99 7.48
CA GLN A 49 5.64 10.82 6.94
C GLN A 49 5.74 11.28 5.49
N ILE A 50 4.72 10.98 4.66
CA ILE A 50 4.66 11.40 3.25
C ILE A 50 4.54 12.93 3.17
N ASN A 51 3.64 13.54 3.94
CA ASN A 51 3.39 14.97 3.93
C ASN A 51 4.62 15.77 4.43
N ARG A 52 5.26 15.34 5.53
CA ARG A 52 6.51 15.95 6.00
C ARG A 52 7.64 15.83 5.00
N TRP A 53 7.78 14.68 4.32
CA TRP A 53 8.79 14.49 3.29
C TRP A 53 8.52 15.37 2.06
N TRP A 54 7.28 15.48 1.62
CA TRP A 54 6.89 16.38 0.55
C TRP A 54 7.17 17.84 0.89
N LYS A 55 6.75 18.29 2.07
CA LYS A 55 7.03 19.64 2.55
C LYS A 55 8.53 19.96 2.55
N HIS A 56 9.35 19.05 3.08
CA HIS A 56 10.81 19.21 3.09
C HIS A 56 11.39 19.33 1.68
N ASN A 57 10.95 18.54 0.73
CA ASN A 57 11.40 18.61 -0.65
C ASN A 57 10.99 19.94 -1.30
N LYS A 58 9.74 20.35 -1.10
CA LYS A 58 9.24 21.65 -1.56
C LYS A 58 10.06 22.81 -1.02
N ASP A 59 10.34 22.84 0.29
CA ASP A 59 11.16 23.86 0.94
C ASP A 59 12.60 23.91 0.38
N SER A 60 13.02 22.81 -0.25
CA SER A 60 14.32 22.69 -0.96
C SER A 60 14.21 22.94 -2.48
N GLY A 61 13.08 23.44 -2.98
CA GLY A 61 12.83 23.69 -4.41
C GLY A 61 12.78 22.42 -5.26
N GLN A 62 12.34 21.29 -4.68
CA GLN A 62 12.26 20.00 -5.35
C GLN A 62 10.82 19.45 -5.32
N GLY A 63 10.40 18.82 -6.42
CA GLY A 63 9.16 18.05 -6.46
C GLY A 63 9.29 16.71 -5.75
N SER A 64 8.16 16.09 -5.50
CA SER A 64 8.05 14.74 -4.92
C SER A 64 7.29 13.82 -5.84
N LEU A 65 7.79 12.61 -6.04
CA LEU A 65 7.11 11.56 -6.80
C LEU A 65 7.03 10.30 -5.92
N VAL A 66 5.83 9.81 -5.67
CA VAL A 66 5.63 8.55 -4.96
C VAL A 66 5.09 7.50 -5.93
N PHE A 67 5.81 6.39 -6.03
CA PHE A 67 5.36 5.22 -6.76
C PHE A 67 4.40 4.41 -5.89
N ALA A 68 3.20 4.17 -6.43
CA ALA A 68 2.15 3.34 -5.82
C ALA A 68 1.32 2.67 -6.92
N TYR A 69 0.76 1.49 -6.67
CA TYR A 69 -0.13 0.84 -7.62
C TYR A 69 -1.31 1.73 -7.96
N SER A 70 -1.68 1.76 -9.27
CA SER A 70 -2.62 2.71 -9.85
C SER A 70 -4.07 2.54 -9.38
N LEU A 71 -4.42 1.35 -8.88
CA LEU A 71 -5.72 1.10 -8.25
C LEU A 71 -5.51 0.69 -6.79
N GLY A 72 -6.29 1.28 -5.90
CA GLY A 72 -6.24 1.09 -4.45
C GLY A 72 -5.20 1.99 -3.79
N LYS A 73 -3.93 1.60 -3.80
CA LYS A 73 -2.85 2.28 -3.05
C LYS A 73 -2.64 3.75 -3.46
N ALA A 74 -2.71 4.05 -4.74
CA ALA A 74 -2.57 5.43 -5.22
C ALA A 74 -3.68 6.33 -4.65
N GLN A 75 -4.95 5.90 -4.70
CA GLN A 75 -6.09 6.64 -4.17
C GLN A 75 -6.01 6.77 -2.65
N ARG A 76 -5.59 5.72 -1.97
CA ARG A 76 -5.36 5.72 -0.52
C ARG A 76 -4.31 6.76 -0.11
N ILE A 77 -3.18 6.86 -0.82
CA ILE A 77 -2.19 7.91 -0.57
C ILE A 77 -2.79 9.28 -0.86
N LEU A 78 -3.46 9.46 -2.00
CA LEU A 78 -4.07 10.73 -2.41
C LEU A 78 -5.07 11.25 -1.37
N ALA A 79 -5.86 10.36 -0.76
CA ALA A 79 -6.79 10.70 0.31
C ALA A 79 -6.10 11.17 1.62
N GLY A 80 -4.83 10.81 1.81
CA GLY A 80 -4.03 11.21 2.99
C GLY A 80 -3.10 12.40 2.77
N LEU A 81 -3.06 12.97 1.55
CA LEU A 81 -2.21 14.14 1.28
C LEU A 81 -2.83 15.43 1.80
N ASP A 82 -1.99 16.30 2.35
CA ASP A 82 -2.36 17.65 2.79
C ASP A 82 -2.27 18.63 1.61
N PRO A 83 -3.41 19.09 1.04
CA PRO A 83 -3.41 19.99 -0.11
C PRO A 83 -2.86 21.40 0.20
N SER A 84 -2.71 21.77 1.47
CA SER A 84 -2.12 23.06 1.87
C SER A 84 -0.61 23.13 1.56
N ILE A 85 0.06 21.99 1.40
CA ILE A 85 1.49 21.94 1.08
C ILE A 85 1.74 22.39 -0.36
N GLY A 86 0.92 21.99 -1.33
CA GLY A 86 1.12 22.36 -2.73
C GLY A 86 0.22 21.63 -3.70
N LEU A 87 0.55 21.69 -4.98
CA LEU A 87 -0.21 21.03 -6.04
C LEU A 87 0.01 19.52 -6.04
N ILE A 88 -1.07 18.79 -6.20
CA ILE A 88 -1.09 17.33 -6.28
C ILE A 88 -1.39 16.91 -7.72
N TYR A 89 -0.63 15.97 -8.23
CA TYR A 89 -0.75 15.45 -9.59
C TYR A 89 -0.86 13.93 -9.58
N ALA A 90 -1.63 13.39 -10.50
CA ALA A 90 -1.72 11.95 -10.75
C ALA A 90 -1.33 11.60 -12.19
N HIS A 91 -0.60 10.49 -12.32
CA HIS A 91 -0.31 9.88 -13.62
C HIS A 91 -1.62 9.49 -14.34
N SER A 92 -1.58 9.46 -15.69
CA SER A 92 -2.74 9.10 -16.51
C SER A 92 -3.30 7.70 -16.22
N ALA A 93 -2.52 6.78 -15.66
CA ALA A 93 -2.98 5.47 -15.21
C ALA A 93 -3.64 5.48 -13.81
N VAL A 94 -3.58 6.58 -13.08
CA VAL A 94 -4.19 6.75 -11.74
C VAL A 94 -5.41 7.66 -11.82
N HIS A 95 -5.29 8.75 -12.57
CA HIS A 95 -6.29 9.82 -12.62
C HIS A 95 -7.72 9.37 -13.00
N PRO A 96 -7.94 8.46 -13.98
CA PRO A 96 -9.28 8.06 -14.37
C PRO A 96 -10.08 7.36 -13.26
N PHE A 97 -9.41 6.77 -12.28
CA PHE A 97 -10.08 6.10 -11.18
C PHE A 97 -10.58 7.06 -10.08
N LEU A 98 -10.12 8.31 -10.04
CA LEU A 98 -10.46 9.26 -8.98
C LEU A 98 -11.96 9.56 -8.93
N GLU A 99 -12.60 9.70 -10.08
CA GLU A 99 -14.04 9.94 -10.18
C GLU A 99 -14.85 8.81 -9.53
N HIS A 100 -14.44 7.55 -9.69
CA HIS A 100 -15.13 6.41 -9.07
C HIS A 100 -15.07 6.47 -7.55
N TYR A 101 -13.91 6.84 -6.98
CA TYR A 101 -13.75 7.01 -5.53
C TYR A 101 -14.57 8.19 -5.01
N GLN A 102 -14.58 9.32 -5.72
CA GLN A 102 -15.39 10.49 -5.35
C GLN A 102 -16.89 10.17 -5.40
N ASN A 103 -17.34 9.45 -6.43
CA ASN A 103 -18.74 9.01 -6.56
C ASN A 103 -19.15 8.02 -5.46
N ALA A 104 -18.19 7.26 -4.92
CA ALA A 104 -18.37 6.40 -3.74
C ALA A 104 -18.30 7.19 -2.41
N GLY A 105 -18.21 8.52 -2.44
CA GLY A 105 -18.17 9.36 -1.24
C GLY A 105 -16.80 9.52 -0.60
N ILE A 106 -15.73 9.03 -1.22
CA ILE A 106 -14.37 9.19 -0.69
C ILE A 106 -13.89 10.63 -0.92
N SER A 107 -13.50 11.30 0.17
CA SER A 107 -12.95 12.65 0.11
C SER A 107 -11.53 12.64 -0.45
N LEU A 108 -11.33 13.24 -1.62
CA LEU A 108 -10.04 13.43 -2.24
C LEU A 108 -9.74 14.93 -2.38
N PRO A 109 -8.48 15.39 -2.23
CA PRO A 109 -8.10 16.76 -2.54
C PRO A 109 -8.24 17.05 -4.04
N GLU A 110 -8.03 18.31 -4.45
CA GLU A 110 -7.92 18.64 -5.87
C GLU A 110 -6.66 17.97 -6.45
N ILE A 111 -6.84 17.12 -7.46
CA ILE A 111 -5.77 16.36 -8.11
C ILE A 111 -5.76 16.68 -9.59
N LYS A 112 -4.62 17.17 -10.08
CA LYS A 112 -4.43 17.51 -11.49
C LYS A 112 -3.87 16.32 -12.26
N LYS A 113 -4.38 16.10 -13.46
CA LYS A 113 -3.79 15.14 -14.38
C LYS A 113 -2.47 15.67 -14.92
N ILE A 114 -1.45 14.81 -14.99
CA ILE A 114 -0.18 15.18 -15.63
C ILE A 114 -0.35 15.14 -17.14
N GLU A 115 -0.18 16.29 -17.77
CA GLU A 115 -0.10 16.44 -19.21
C GLU A 115 1.37 16.39 -19.69
N LYS A 116 1.55 16.35 -21.04
CA LYS A 116 2.90 16.25 -21.65
C LYS A 116 3.83 17.37 -21.22
N ASP A 117 3.31 18.58 -21.11
CA ASP A 117 4.06 19.80 -20.84
C ASP A 117 3.93 20.27 -19.38
N THR A 118 3.37 19.44 -18.49
CA THR A 118 3.23 19.79 -17.08
C THR A 118 4.61 19.94 -16.43
N VAL A 119 4.89 21.11 -15.88
CA VAL A 119 6.09 21.39 -15.08
C VAL A 119 5.78 21.07 -13.62
N ILE A 120 6.51 20.14 -13.05
CA ILE A 120 6.43 19.78 -11.63
C ILE A 120 7.62 20.43 -10.92
N ALA A 121 7.42 21.63 -10.37
CA ALA A 121 8.48 22.31 -9.62
C ALA A 121 8.57 21.76 -8.19
N GLU A 122 7.49 21.88 -7.40
CA GLU A 122 7.47 21.59 -5.96
C GLU A 122 6.24 20.74 -5.56
N GLY A 123 5.51 20.23 -6.55
CA GLY A 123 4.29 19.44 -6.36
C GLY A 123 4.57 18.00 -5.92
N MET A 124 3.49 17.34 -5.51
CA MET A 124 3.45 15.88 -5.28
C MET A 124 2.89 15.18 -6.51
N VAL A 125 3.55 14.13 -6.96
CA VAL A 125 3.10 13.27 -8.06
C VAL A 125 2.86 11.86 -7.56
N ILE A 126 1.73 11.25 -7.89
CA ILE A 126 1.48 9.83 -7.67
C ILE A 126 1.45 9.11 -9.02
N ALA A 127 2.26 8.06 -9.15
CA ALA A 127 2.40 7.28 -10.39
C ALA A 127 2.61 5.78 -10.12
N PRO A 128 2.23 4.89 -11.05
CA PRO A 128 2.45 3.46 -10.87
C PRO A 128 3.93 3.10 -11.01
N PRO A 129 4.40 2.03 -10.33
CA PRO A 129 5.79 1.57 -10.41
C PRO A 129 6.26 1.24 -11.84
N ALA A 130 5.35 0.83 -12.72
CA ALA A 130 5.65 0.50 -14.11
C ALA A 130 6.28 1.65 -14.92
N VAL A 131 6.17 2.90 -14.47
CA VAL A 131 6.77 4.04 -15.17
C VAL A 131 8.17 4.39 -14.68
N GLU A 132 8.68 3.71 -13.64
CA GLU A 132 9.97 4.04 -13.00
C GLU A 132 11.13 4.06 -13.99
N ASP A 133 11.21 3.08 -14.90
CA ASP A 133 12.27 2.97 -15.91
C ASP A 133 11.85 3.46 -17.32
N SER A 134 10.72 4.15 -17.43
CA SER A 134 10.18 4.59 -18.71
C SER A 134 10.72 5.97 -19.13
N SER A 135 10.53 6.32 -20.41
CA SER A 135 10.84 7.65 -20.93
C SER A 135 10.04 8.77 -20.26
N TRP A 136 8.89 8.44 -19.65
CA TRP A 136 8.07 9.37 -18.89
C TRP A 136 8.85 10.02 -17.73
N MET A 137 9.78 9.28 -17.10
CA MET A 137 10.63 9.78 -16.03
C MET A 137 11.64 10.86 -16.46
N LYS A 138 11.96 10.97 -17.76
CA LYS A 138 12.96 11.94 -18.26
C LYS A 138 12.58 13.39 -18.02
N LYS A 139 11.28 13.68 -17.84
CA LYS A 139 10.79 15.04 -17.55
C LYS A 139 10.97 15.46 -16.08
N PHE A 140 11.28 14.53 -15.17
CA PHE A 140 11.40 14.79 -13.74
C PHE A 140 12.87 14.92 -13.30
N ARG A 141 13.53 16.01 -13.67
CA ARG A 141 14.96 16.20 -13.38
C ARG A 141 15.27 16.59 -11.93
N ARG A 142 14.33 17.24 -11.24
CA ARG A 142 14.48 17.76 -9.86
C ARG A 142 13.39 17.21 -8.94
N VAL A 143 13.18 15.91 -8.99
CA VAL A 143 12.13 15.26 -8.20
C VAL A 143 12.75 14.19 -7.31
N LYS A 144 12.42 14.24 -6.04
CA LYS A 144 12.73 13.19 -5.07
C LYS A 144 11.75 12.02 -5.26
N ARG A 145 12.27 10.80 -5.20
CA ARG A 145 11.51 9.58 -5.48
C ARG A 145 11.18 8.83 -4.21
N GLY A 146 9.90 8.59 -3.97
CA GLY A 146 9.37 7.74 -2.92
C GLY A 146 8.78 6.46 -3.48
N PHE A 147 8.70 5.41 -2.69
CA PHE A 147 8.02 4.17 -3.04
C PHE A 147 7.14 3.70 -1.87
N ALA A 148 5.86 3.45 -2.12
CA ALA A 148 4.91 2.97 -1.12
C ALA A 148 4.63 1.48 -1.32
N SER A 149 5.05 0.66 -0.36
CA SER A 149 4.87 -0.79 -0.38
C SER A 149 5.17 -1.40 0.99
N GLY A 150 4.53 -2.51 1.36
CA GLY A 150 4.87 -3.31 2.53
C GLY A 150 6.33 -3.79 2.52
N TRP A 151 6.89 -4.04 1.33
CA TRP A 151 8.31 -4.43 1.17
C TRP A 151 9.31 -3.35 1.62
N MET A 152 8.86 -2.12 1.84
CA MET A 152 9.69 -1.04 2.37
C MET A 152 10.00 -1.20 3.86
N ALA A 153 9.40 -2.16 4.56
CA ALA A 153 9.72 -2.51 5.94
C ALA A 153 11.15 -3.05 6.10
N ILE A 154 11.70 -3.70 5.08
CA ILE A 154 13.04 -4.30 5.13
C ILE A 154 14.04 -3.57 4.22
N ARG A 155 15.31 -3.56 4.64
CA ARG A 155 16.37 -2.78 3.95
C ARG A 155 16.72 -3.30 2.54
N GLY A 156 16.60 -4.60 2.31
CA GLY A 156 17.00 -5.23 1.05
C GLY A 156 16.28 -4.66 -0.18
N PRO A 157 14.94 -4.69 -0.25
CA PRO A 157 14.16 -4.09 -1.32
C PRO A 157 14.39 -2.59 -1.50
N ARG A 158 14.54 -1.83 -0.39
CA ARG A 158 14.82 -0.39 -0.44
C ARG A 158 16.13 -0.06 -1.18
N ARG A 159 17.19 -0.86 -0.96
CA ARG A 159 18.49 -0.63 -1.59
C ARG A 159 18.53 -0.96 -3.09
N ARG A 160 17.67 -1.87 -3.54
CA ARG A 160 17.61 -2.29 -4.96
C ARG A 160 16.86 -1.30 -5.84
N LYS A 161 16.06 -0.42 -5.26
CA LYS A 161 15.31 0.62 -5.96
C LYS A 161 16.07 1.94 -5.89
N ASN A 162 16.13 2.65 -7.01
CA ASN A 162 16.71 3.99 -7.06
C ASN A 162 15.71 5.03 -6.51
N ILE A 163 15.44 4.93 -5.20
CA ILE A 163 14.49 5.77 -4.47
C ILE A 163 15.16 6.49 -3.31
N ASP A 164 14.74 7.72 -3.06
CA ASP A 164 15.20 8.54 -1.91
C ASP A 164 14.51 8.11 -0.61
N ARG A 165 13.24 7.68 -0.67
CA ARG A 165 12.43 7.33 0.50
C ARG A 165 11.51 6.13 0.25
N GLY A 166 11.47 5.17 1.18
CA GLY A 166 10.46 4.12 1.23
C GLY A 166 9.39 4.43 2.28
N PHE A 167 8.12 4.22 1.93
CA PHE A 167 6.98 4.32 2.85
C PHE A 167 6.37 2.93 3.02
N VAL A 168 6.18 2.51 4.27
CA VAL A 168 5.63 1.18 4.59
C VAL A 168 4.11 1.26 4.54
N LEU A 169 3.55 1.15 3.35
CA LEU A 169 2.10 1.15 3.12
C LEU A 169 1.73 -0.09 2.29
N SER A 170 0.95 -0.98 2.87
CA SER A 170 0.56 -2.25 2.27
C SER A 170 -0.95 -2.37 2.10
N ASP A 171 -1.39 -3.07 1.06
CA ASP A 171 -2.78 -3.47 0.85
C ASP A 171 -3.01 -4.92 1.31
N HIS A 172 -2.01 -5.52 1.98
CA HIS A 172 -2.07 -6.85 2.56
C HIS A 172 -1.97 -6.78 4.08
N ALA A 173 -2.50 -7.81 4.74
CA ALA A 173 -2.34 -8.00 6.16
C ALA A 173 -0.87 -8.13 6.58
N ASP A 174 -0.53 -7.59 7.72
CA ASP A 174 0.75 -7.82 8.38
C ASP A 174 0.72 -9.09 9.25
N TRP A 175 1.84 -9.42 9.89
CA TRP A 175 1.93 -10.60 10.74
C TRP A 175 0.85 -10.68 11.84
N PRO A 176 0.60 -9.63 12.66
CA PRO A 176 -0.51 -9.65 13.61
C PRO A 176 -1.87 -9.80 12.93
N GLY A 177 -2.13 -9.03 11.89
CA GLY A 177 -3.40 -9.05 11.18
C GLY A 177 -3.71 -10.42 10.55
N LEU A 178 -2.70 -11.11 10.00
CA LEU A 178 -2.85 -12.49 9.51
C LEU A 178 -3.27 -13.44 10.64
N ILE A 179 -2.60 -13.36 11.80
CA ILE A 179 -2.92 -14.21 12.95
C ILE A 179 -4.34 -13.93 13.45
N ASP A 180 -4.67 -12.65 13.65
CA ASP A 180 -5.96 -12.24 14.21
C ASP A 180 -7.12 -12.68 13.30
N VAL A 181 -6.99 -12.49 11.98
CA VAL A 181 -8.00 -12.91 11.01
C VAL A 181 -8.11 -14.43 10.98
N ILE A 182 -7.00 -15.15 10.81
CA ILE A 182 -7.01 -16.62 10.72
C ILE A 182 -7.65 -17.23 11.98
N THR A 183 -7.23 -16.78 13.16
CA THR A 183 -7.80 -17.32 14.42
C THR A 183 -9.25 -16.90 14.62
N GLY A 184 -9.61 -15.69 14.24
CA GLY A 184 -10.96 -15.15 14.36
C GLY A 184 -11.98 -15.83 13.46
N THR A 185 -11.60 -16.46 12.34
CA THR A 185 -12.52 -17.24 11.50
C THR A 185 -13.07 -18.47 12.20
N GLY A 186 -12.38 -19.00 13.21
CA GLY A 186 -12.71 -20.27 13.85
C GLY A 186 -12.55 -21.49 12.94
N ALA A 187 -11.82 -21.38 11.84
CA ALA A 187 -11.68 -22.45 10.85
C ALA A 187 -10.95 -23.70 11.42
N GLU A 188 -11.52 -24.87 11.18
CA GLU A 188 -10.94 -26.16 11.56
C GLU A 188 -9.71 -26.50 10.71
N VAL A 189 -9.66 -26.02 9.48
CA VAL A 189 -8.57 -26.22 8.51
C VAL A 189 -8.20 -24.91 7.86
N VAL A 190 -6.91 -24.55 7.88
CA VAL A 190 -6.36 -23.36 7.24
C VAL A 190 -5.35 -23.75 6.17
N LYS A 191 -5.49 -23.18 4.98
CA LYS A 191 -4.54 -23.31 3.89
C LYS A 191 -3.91 -21.96 3.60
N LEU A 192 -2.57 -21.90 3.57
CA LEU A 192 -1.81 -20.67 3.34
C LEU A 192 -1.28 -20.65 1.92
N THR A 193 -1.43 -19.51 1.25
CA THR A 193 -0.97 -19.30 -0.12
C THR A 193 -0.26 -17.94 -0.28
N HIS A 194 0.50 -17.73 -1.35
CA HIS A 194 1.15 -16.46 -1.68
C HIS A 194 2.04 -15.88 -0.57
N GLY A 195 3.20 -16.52 -0.30
CA GLY A 195 4.19 -15.92 0.61
C GLY A 195 4.96 -16.93 1.45
N ASN A 196 5.37 -16.51 2.65
CA ASN A 196 6.17 -17.32 3.58
C ASN A 196 5.26 -18.16 4.48
N GLY A 197 4.51 -19.10 3.90
CA GLY A 197 3.53 -19.92 4.61
C GLY A 197 4.12 -20.83 5.68
N ASP A 198 5.35 -21.33 5.51
CA ASP A 198 5.98 -22.27 6.46
C ASP A 198 6.14 -21.68 7.86
N ALA A 199 6.63 -20.44 7.95
CA ALA A 199 6.80 -19.76 9.24
C ALA A 199 5.47 -19.51 9.94
N LEU A 200 4.46 -19.06 9.19
CA LEU A 200 3.13 -18.81 9.72
C LEU A 200 2.40 -20.11 10.09
N SER A 201 2.48 -21.16 9.25
CA SER A 201 1.90 -22.48 9.51
C SER A 201 2.44 -23.07 10.80
N ARG A 202 3.78 -23.05 10.98
CA ARG A 202 4.42 -23.52 12.21
C ARG A 202 3.94 -22.75 13.44
N PHE A 203 3.94 -21.42 13.36
CA PHE A 203 3.50 -20.56 14.46
C PHE A 203 2.03 -20.82 14.86
N LEU A 204 1.15 -20.99 13.87
CA LEU A 204 -0.26 -21.32 14.09
C LEU A 204 -0.43 -22.71 14.66
N GLY A 205 0.35 -23.70 14.19
CA GLY A 205 0.34 -25.08 14.70
C GLY A 205 0.74 -25.16 16.18
N GLU A 206 1.74 -24.39 16.61
CA GLU A 206 2.13 -24.29 18.04
C GLU A 206 1.00 -23.74 18.94
N ARG A 207 -0.05 -23.13 18.34
CA ARG A 207 -1.25 -22.60 19.00
C ARG A 207 -2.51 -23.45 18.76
N GLY A 208 -2.34 -24.64 18.22
CA GLY A 208 -3.44 -25.58 18.00
C GLY A 208 -4.28 -25.30 16.73
N VAL A 209 -3.87 -24.40 15.86
CA VAL A 209 -4.53 -24.15 14.57
C VAL A 209 -3.99 -25.13 13.53
N ASN A 210 -4.87 -25.91 12.89
CA ASN A 210 -4.51 -26.82 11.82
C ASN A 210 -4.23 -26.07 10.52
N ALA A 211 -3.04 -25.50 10.39
CA ALA A 211 -2.59 -24.71 9.26
C ALA A 211 -1.51 -25.40 8.43
N SER A 212 -1.59 -25.33 7.11
CA SER A 212 -0.58 -25.88 6.19
C SER A 212 -0.50 -25.03 4.93
N VAL A 213 0.64 -25.06 4.26
CA VAL A 213 0.82 -24.40 2.95
C VAL A 213 0.00 -25.14 1.89
N LEU A 214 -0.68 -24.38 1.02
CA LEU A 214 -1.39 -24.90 -0.12
C LEU A 214 -0.36 -25.20 -1.25
N ASN A 215 -0.22 -26.47 -1.59
CA ASN A 215 0.63 -26.96 -2.67
C ASN A 215 -0.13 -27.03 -3.99
#